data_e63ffdbec25462b43406dd88800606d7
#
_entry.id   e63ffdbec25462b43406dd88800606d7
#
_cell.length_a   1.000
_cell.length_b   1.000
_cell.length_c   1.000
_cell.angle_alpha   90.00
_cell.angle_beta   90.00
_cell.angle_gamma   90.00
#
_symmetry.space_group_name_H-M   'P 1'
#
loop_
_entity.id
_entity.type
_entity.pdbx_description
1 polymer ?
#
loop_
_entity_poly.entity_id
_entity_poly.type
_entity_poly.pdbx_seq_one_letter_code
_entity_poly.pdbx_strand_id
1 'polypeptide(L)'
;STNATGLDTSGSINDSWEKAKVRELVLVEWVDIISDDGWVVAEDCHLPTFYSVGWLEYQDDKVLKISNTLDFDDALEEHKKKEKPIGYSVTCFPTGCVTSLSFFTFNEGMEITV
;
A
#
# COMPACT_ATOMS: atom_id res chain seq x y z
N SER A 1 16.67 0.48 5.34
CA SER A 1 16.49 0.54 4.81
C SER A 1 16.51 0.51 3.93
N THR A 2 16.55 0.46 3.79
CA THR A 2 16.54 0.40 3.09
C THR A 2 16.19 0.41 2.38
N ASN A 3 16.04 0.42 2.13
CA ASN A 3 15.63 0.52 1.47
C ASN A 3 14.57 0.61 1.23
N ALA A 4 14.53 1.26 1.37
CA ALA A 4 13.29 1.52 1.18
C ALA A 4 12.85 1.38 -0.15
N THR A 5 13.55 0.93 -0.87
CA THR A 5 13.14 0.84 -2.09
C THR A 5 12.28 -0.22 -2.15
N GLY A 6 11.28 -0.14 -1.70
CA GLY A 6 10.47 -1.12 -1.52
C GLY A 6 10.20 -2.14 -2.52
N LEU A 7 10.26 -1.79 -3.73
CA LEU A 7 9.93 -2.75 -4.69
C LEU A 7 10.84 -3.88 -4.78
N ASP A 8 11.91 -3.82 -4.05
CA ASP A 8 12.76 -4.79 -4.11
C ASP A 8 12.47 -5.86 -3.25
N THR A 9 11.65 -5.92 -2.53
CA THR A 9 11.58 -6.81 -1.55
C THR A 9 11.31 -8.13 -1.96
N SER A 10 11.06 -8.40 -3.12
CA SER A 10 10.92 -9.71 -3.55
C SER A 10 10.04 -10.46 -2.61
N GLY A 11 10.34 -11.55 -2.20
CA GLY A 11 9.48 -12.29 -1.38
C GLY A 11 9.42 -11.87 0.03
N SER A 12 10.30 -11.00 0.44
CA SER A 12 10.29 -10.68 1.83
C SER A 12 9.08 -9.91 2.27
N ILE A 13 8.43 -9.18 1.38
CA ILE A 13 7.24 -8.49 1.77
C ILE A 13 6.16 -9.48 2.14
N ASN A 14 5.99 -10.51 1.36
CA ASN A 14 4.98 -11.49 1.68
C ASN A 14 5.29 -12.23 2.97
N ASP A 15 6.56 -12.52 3.20
CA ASP A 15 6.91 -13.15 4.44
C ASP A 15 6.61 -12.27 5.63
N SER A 16 6.94 -11.00 5.52
CA SER A 16 6.65 -10.08 6.59
C SER A 16 5.16 -9.98 6.80
N TRP A 17 4.42 -9.92 5.74
CA TRP A 17 2.99 -9.80 5.81
C TRP A 17 2.39 -10.97 6.57
N GLU A 18 2.83 -12.16 6.28
CA GLU A 18 2.25 -13.31 6.91
C GLU A 18 2.63 -13.45 8.36
N LYS A 19 3.79 -12.95 8.73
CA LYS A 19 4.24 -13.09 10.09
C LYS A 19 3.82 -11.95 10.98
N ALA A 20 3.54 -10.82 10.40
CA ALA A 20 3.25 -9.65 11.21
C ALA A 20 1.82 -9.69 11.68
N LYS A 21 1.59 -9.30 12.90
CA LYS A 21 0.25 -9.19 13.41
C LYS A 21 -0.36 -7.87 13.08
N VAL A 22 0.45 -6.89 12.73
CA VAL A 22 -0.01 -5.56 12.38
C VAL A 22 0.51 -5.29 10.99
N ARG A 23 -0.33 -4.76 10.14
CA ARG A 23 0.08 -4.46 8.78
C ARG A 23 1.06 -3.30 8.76
N GLU A 24 1.86 -3.27 7.74
CA GLU A 24 2.84 -2.20 7.59
C GLU A 24 2.21 -1.03 6.89
N LEU A 25 2.61 0.17 7.29
CA LEU A 25 2.12 1.39 6.68
C LEU A 25 3.03 1.72 5.52
N VAL A 26 2.45 2.01 4.37
CA VAL A 26 3.23 2.24 3.16
C VAL A 26 2.79 3.49 2.44
N LEU A 27 3.71 4.04 1.66
CA LEU A 27 3.45 5.14 0.75
C LEU A 27 3.57 4.58 -0.67
N VAL A 28 2.53 4.73 -1.45
CA VAL A 28 2.49 4.22 -2.81
C VAL A 28 2.55 5.40 -3.77
N GLU A 29 3.56 5.41 -4.64
CA GLU A 29 3.61 6.40 -5.71
C GLU A 29 3.08 5.70 -6.95
N TRP A 30 2.12 6.28 -7.60
CA TRP A 30 1.49 5.60 -8.73
C TRP A 30 1.08 6.60 -9.79
N VAL A 31 0.91 6.10 -11.02
CA VAL A 31 0.48 6.93 -12.14
C VAL A 31 -0.86 6.42 -12.63
N ASP A 32 -1.64 7.32 -13.19
CA ASP A 32 -2.96 6.97 -13.66
C ASP A 32 -3.02 7.29 -15.14
N ILE A 33 -4.03 6.75 -15.77
CA ILE A 33 -4.25 7.08 -17.18
C ILE A 33 -4.86 8.47 -17.25
N ILE A 34 -4.70 9.10 -18.38
CA ILE A 34 -5.32 10.39 -18.61
C ILE A 34 -5.79 10.44 -20.04
N SER A 35 -6.91 11.09 -20.24
CA SER A 35 -7.43 11.35 -21.57
C SER A 35 -7.64 12.83 -21.71
N ASP A 36 -7.34 13.37 -22.88
CA ASP A 36 -7.54 14.78 -23.11
C ASP A 36 -8.18 14.91 -24.48
N ASP A 37 -9.41 15.39 -24.51
CA ASP A 37 -10.14 15.54 -25.76
C ASP A 37 -9.90 16.89 -26.38
N GLY A 38 -9.04 17.73 -25.84
CA GLY A 38 -8.80 19.06 -26.37
C GLY A 38 -7.73 19.05 -27.43
N TRP A 39 -7.08 20.20 -27.56
CA TRP A 39 -6.08 20.38 -28.61
C TRP A 39 -4.69 20.08 -28.06
N VAL A 40 -4.51 18.94 -27.39
CA VAL A 40 -3.26 18.57 -26.79
C VAL A 40 -2.58 17.53 -27.68
N VAL A 41 -1.33 17.76 -28.03
CA VAL A 41 -0.60 16.79 -28.82
C VAL A 41 0.00 15.74 -27.88
N ALA A 42 0.33 14.60 -28.45
CA ALA A 42 0.77 13.46 -27.64
C ALA A 42 1.98 13.79 -26.75
N GLU A 43 2.91 14.56 -27.27
CA GLU A 43 4.13 14.84 -26.51
C GLU A 43 3.86 15.74 -25.32
N ASP A 44 2.72 16.42 -25.27
CA ASP A 44 2.38 17.25 -24.13
C ASP A 44 1.41 16.55 -23.19
N CYS A 45 1.07 15.30 -23.43
CA CYS A 45 0.16 14.58 -22.57
C CYS A 45 0.96 13.63 -21.72
N HIS A 46 0.99 13.87 -20.42
CA HIS A 46 1.83 13.09 -19.50
C HIS A 46 0.97 12.44 -18.42
N LEU A 47 1.43 11.32 -17.91
CA LEU A 47 0.69 10.62 -16.86
C LEU A 47 0.78 11.40 -15.56
N PRO A 48 -0.35 11.60 -14.88
CA PRO A 48 -0.29 12.24 -13.57
C PRO A 48 0.24 11.27 -12.53
N THR A 49 0.98 11.80 -11.57
CA THR A 49 1.54 11.02 -10.49
C THR A 49 0.79 11.33 -9.22
N PHE A 50 0.43 10.30 -8.50
CA PHE A 50 -0.29 10.43 -7.24
C PHE A 50 0.44 9.68 -6.15
N TYR A 51 0.16 10.06 -4.91
CA TYR A 51 0.71 9.39 -3.74
C TYR A 51 -0.44 8.97 -2.85
N SER A 52 -0.42 7.74 -2.40
CA SER A 52 -1.43 7.24 -1.48
C SER A 52 -0.75 6.57 -0.31
N VAL A 53 -1.33 6.71 0.86
CA VAL A 53 -0.78 6.14 2.08
C VAL A 53 -1.81 5.18 2.66
N GLY A 54 -1.36 4.05 3.13
CA GLY A 54 -2.29 3.11 3.75
C GLY A 54 -1.54 1.91 4.31
N TRP A 55 -2.33 0.98 4.82
CA TRP A 55 -1.79 -0.25 5.40
C TRP A 55 -1.70 -1.28 4.29
N LEU A 56 -0.55 -1.93 4.16
CA LEU A 56 -0.37 -2.88 3.08
C LEU A 56 -1.22 -4.11 3.34
N GLU A 57 -2.12 -4.40 2.41
CA GLU A 57 -2.99 -5.57 2.55
C GLU A 57 -2.48 -6.74 1.73
N TYR A 58 -1.94 -6.48 0.57
CA TYR A 58 -1.56 -7.55 -0.33
C TYR A 58 -0.74 -7.00 -1.48
N GLN A 59 0.18 -7.78 -1.97
CA GLN A 59 0.95 -7.38 -3.16
C GLN A 59 1.35 -8.62 -3.94
N ASP A 60 1.17 -8.59 -5.24
CA ASP A 60 1.75 -9.60 -6.11
C ASP A 60 2.12 -8.92 -7.42
N ASP A 61 2.39 -9.71 -8.47
CA ASP A 61 2.85 -9.13 -9.71
C ASP A 61 1.72 -8.46 -10.50
N LYS A 62 0.49 -8.56 -10.04
CA LYS A 62 -0.62 -7.97 -10.75
C LYS A 62 -1.29 -6.85 -10.00
N VAL A 63 -1.38 -6.96 -8.69
CA VAL A 63 -2.11 -5.96 -7.90
C VAL A 63 -1.38 -5.65 -6.62
N LEU A 64 -1.62 -4.44 -6.12
CA LEU A 64 -1.16 -4.01 -4.82
C LEU A 64 -2.37 -3.41 -4.11
N LYS A 65 -2.66 -3.83 -2.89
CA LYS A 65 -3.84 -3.38 -2.17
C LYS A 65 -3.43 -2.74 -0.85
N ILE A 66 -4.04 -1.60 -0.56
CA ILE A 66 -3.84 -0.95 0.74
C ILE A 66 -5.21 -0.62 1.32
N SER A 67 -5.26 -0.47 2.62
CA SER A 67 -6.48 -0.05 3.30
C SER A 67 -6.19 1.21 4.08
N ASN A 68 -7.21 2.00 4.38
CA ASN A 68 -6.96 3.20 5.16
C ASN A 68 -7.42 3.06 6.61
N THR A 69 -8.05 1.98 6.98
CA THR A 69 -8.59 1.81 8.33
C THR A 69 -8.43 0.36 8.74
N LEU A 70 -7.94 0.14 9.94
CA LEU A 70 -7.83 -1.20 10.50
C LEU A 70 -8.77 -1.32 11.69
N ASP A 71 -9.52 -2.43 11.73
CA ASP A 71 -10.42 -2.70 12.83
C ASP A 71 -9.82 -3.83 13.64
N PHE A 72 -9.46 -3.54 14.88
CA PHE A 72 -8.85 -4.53 15.74
C PHE A 72 -9.87 -5.19 16.67
N ASP A 73 -11.04 -4.59 16.84
CA ASP A 73 -11.93 -5.04 17.87
C ASP A 73 -13.04 -5.92 17.39
N ASP A 74 -13.73 -5.55 16.39
CA ASP A 74 -14.90 -6.24 15.99
C ASP A 74 -14.68 -7.18 14.90
N ALA A 75 -13.51 -7.68 14.83
CA ALA A 75 -13.22 -8.62 13.81
C ALA A 75 -14.16 -9.79 13.90
N LEU A 76 -14.49 -10.33 12.78
CA LEU A 76 -15.24 -11.54 12.74
C LEU A 76 -14.46 -12.62 13.46
N GLU A 77 -15.16 -13.62 13.94
CA GLU A 77 -14.54 -14.67 14.73
C GLU A 77 -13.34 -15.29 14.01
N GLU A 78 -13.48 -15.48 12.72
CA GLU A 78 -12.39 -16.08 11.98
C GLU A 78 -11.19 -15.17 11.92
N HIS A 79 -11.41 -13.85 11.93
CA HIS A 79 -10.29 -12.93 11.93
C HIS A 79 -9.63 -12.84 13.30
N LYS A 80 -10.43 -12.95 14.33
CA LYS A 80 -9.87 -12.96 15.66
C LYS A 80 -8.98 -14.17 15.85
N LYS A 81 -9.37 -15.28 15.28
CA LYS A 81 -8.54 -16.48 15.38
C LYS A 81 -7.22 -16.28 14.69
N LYS A 82 -7.19 -15.48 13.64
CA LYS A 82 -5.95 -15.23 12.93
C LYS A 82 -5.14 -14.12 13.56
N GLU A 83 -5.71 -13.46 14.56
CA GLU A 83 -5.01 -12.38 15.24
C GLU A 83 -4.63 -11.27 14.27
N LYS A 84 -5.48 -11.01 13.30
CA LYS A 84 -5.23 -9.94 12.34
C LYS A 84 -6.41 -9.01 12.31
N PRO A 85 -6.16 -7.71 12.26
CA PRO A 85 -7.26 -6.77 12.11
C PRO A 85 -7.85 -6.86 10.71
N ILE A 86 -9.05 -6.34 10.57
CA ILE A 86 -9.69 -6.27 9.27
C ILE A 86 -9.40 -4.91 8.67
N GLY A 87 -8.95 -4.89 7.43
CA GLY A 87 -8.71 -3.62 6.74
C GLY A 87 -9.93 -3.23 5.94
N TYR A 88 -10.31 -1.97 6.06
CA TYR A 88 -11.44 -1.42 5.33
C TYR A 88 -10.99 -0.26 4.44
N SER A 89 -11.84 0.11 3.51
CA SER A 89 -11.55 1.18 2.55
C SER A 89 -10.31 0.84 1.75
N VAL A 90 -10.43 -0.23 1.02
CA VAL A 90 -9.29 -0.80 0.30
C VAL A 90 -9.17 -0.15 -1.08
N THR A 91 -7.95 0.20 -1.44
CA THR A 91 -7.64 0.63 -2.79
C THR A 91 -6.80 -0.46 -3.43
N CYS A 92 -7.17 -0.83 -4.63
CA CYS A 92 -6.46 -1.87 -5.35
C CYS A 92 -5.83 -1.24 -6.59
N PHE A 93 -4.51 -1.29 -6.67
CA PHE A 93 -3.78 -0.71 -7.80
C PHE A 93 -3.30 -1.81 -8.71
N PRO A 94 -3.36 -1.63 -10.02
CA PRO A 94 -2.59 -2.54 -10.90
C PRO A 94 -1.11 -2.33 -10.58
N THR A 95 -0.38 -3.40 -10.39
CA THR A 95 1.03 -3.25 -10.04
C THR A 95 1.79 -2.48 -11.10
N GLY A 96 1.36 -2.59 -12.36
CA GLY A 96 2.03 -1.87 -13.44
C GLY A 96 1.92 -0.36 -13.35
N CYS A 97 0.98 0.15 -12.54
CA CYS A 97 0.84 1.58 -12.37
C CYS A 97 1.59 2.10 -11.15
N VAL A 98 2.17 1.22 -10.36
CA VAL A 98 2.89 1.63 -9.15
C VAL A 98 4.35 1.87 -9.52
N THR A 99 4.82 3.08 -9.26
CA THR A 99 6.18 3.41 -9.61
C THR A 99 7.12 3.31 -8.42
N SER A 100 6.58 3.32 -7.21
CA SER A 100 7.43 3.25 -6.02
C SER A 100 6.59 2.84 -4.83
N LEU A 101 7.17 2.05 -3.95
CA LEU A 101 6.52 1.64 -2.72
C LEU A 101 7.53 1.83 -1.61
N SER A 102 7.17 2.64 -0.62
CA SER A 102 8.04 2.92 0.50
C SER A 102 7.35 2.52 1.79
N PHE A 103 8.14 2.02 2.72
CA PHE A 103 7.61 1.56 3.98
C PHE A 103 7.95 2.57 5.06
N PHE A 104 6.96 2.88 5.90
CA PHE A 104 7.23 3.73 7.06
C PHE A 104 7.75 2.86 8.18
N THR A 105 8.73 3.39 8.92
CA THR A 105 9.21 2.71 10.09
C THR A 105 9.00 3.61 11.26
N PHE A 106 8.63 3.02 12.39
CA PHE A 106 8.46 3.78 13.62
C PHE A 106 9.68 3.56 14.48
N ASN A 107 10.17 4.65 15.05
CA ASN A 107 11.34 4.55 15.89
C ASN A 107 10.97 3.89 17.19
N GLU A 108 11.93 3.17 17.75
CA GLU A 108 11.74 2.57 19.04
C GLU A 108 11.46 3.66 20.05
N GLY A 109 10.51 3.47 20.88
CA GLY A 109 10.15 4.48 21.87
C GLY A 109 9.13 5.47 21.41
N MET A 110 8.75 5.42 20.14
CA MET A 110 7.77 6.33 19.63
C MET A 110 6.42 5.88 20.08
N GLU A 111 5.59 6.81 20.50
CA GLU A 111 4.26 6.49 20.93
C GLU A 111 3.27 7.15 20.05
N ILE A 112 2.16 6.49 19.80
CA ILE A 112 1.05 7.11 19.10
C ILE A 112 -0.01 7.34 20.15
N THR A 113 -0.31 8.60 20.40
CA THR A 113 -1.28 8.97 21.40
C THR A 113 -2.52 9.47 20.73
N VAL A 114 -3.65 8.99 21.10
CA VAL A 114 -4.90 9.42 20.52
C VAL A 114 -5.71 10.20 21.53
#